data_4b46cfd2aaf9f4d44197ea6ebf7c58e2
#
_entry.id   4b46cfd2aaf9f4d44197ea6ebf7c58e2
#
_cell.length_a   1.000
_cell.length_b   1.000
_cell.length_c   1.000
_cell.angle_alpha   90.00
_cell.angle_beta   90.00
_cell.angle_gamma   90.00
#
_symmetry.space_group_name_H-M   'P 1'
#
loop_
_entity.id
_entity.type
_entity.pdbx_description
1 polymer ?
#
loop_
_entity_poly.entity_id
_entity_poly.type
_entity_poly.pdbx_seq_one_letter_code
_entity_poly.pdbx_strand_id
1 'polypeptide(L)'
;MNKHYYILAHQTARNLAAQACLEAPEGWIVRVEPPTRSGEQNCMLHGQLGDIAKQVEWYGQKFKPLVWKRLTTYSYLREVRESPLLIPALDHNGMDVIYEKTSQMSVKQMTGLIEWNFAFGSEHNVQWTYK
;
A
#
# COMPACT_ATOMS: atom_id res chain seq x y z
N MET A 1 13.59 25.83 -8.56
CA MET A 1 14.19 24.47 -8.60
C MET A 1 13.13 23.44 -8.29
N ASN A 2 13.03 22.40 -9.09
CA ASN A 2 12.03 21.34 -8.92
C ASN A 2 12.44 20.34 -7.84
N LYS A 3 11.45 19.71 -7.26
CA LYS A 3 11.64 18.62 -6.30
C LYS A 3 12.31 17.42 -6.99
N HIS A 4 13.30 16.82 -6.34
CA HIS A 4 14.03 15.66 -6.85
C HIS A 4 13.76 14.41 -6.02
N TYR A 5 13.77 13.27 -6.71
CA TYR A 5 13.63 11.97 -6.08
C TYR A 5 14.65 11.02 -6.71
N TYR A 6 15.45 10.36 -5.90
CA TYR A 6 16.49 9.45 -6.38
C TYR A 6 16.39 8.11 -5.68
N ILE A 7 16.53 7.04 -6.47
CA ILE A 7 16.70 5.68 -5.96
C ILE A 7 18.20 5.36 -6.11
N LEU A 8 18.86 5.02 -5.02
CA LEU A 8 20.31 4.84 -5.00
C LEU A 8 20.72 3.46 -5.51
N ALA A 9 20.27 3.12 -6.73
CA ALA A 9 20.47 1.81 -7.33
C ALA A 9 21.85 1.62 -7.96
N HIS A 10 22.50 2.70 -8.34
CA HIS A 10 23.80 2.65 -9.00
C HIS A 10 24.58 3.94 -8.72
N GLN A 11 25.87 3.95 -9.09
CA GLN A 11 26.76 5.05 -8.74
C GLN A 11 26.31 6.38 -9.35
N THR A 12 25.81 6.38 -10.58
CA THR A 12 25.33 7.61 -11.23
C THR A 12 24.22 8.26 -10.43
N ALA A 13 23.24 7.47 -9.96
CA ALA A 13 22.14 7.98 -9.13
C ALA A 13 22.67 8.55 -7.83
N ARG A 14 23.64 7.88 -7.18
CA ARG A 14 24.27 8.36 -5.96
C ARG A 14 24.96 9.71 -6.16
N ASN A 15 25.69 9.86 -7.27
CA ASN A 15 26.38 11.11 -7.60
C ASN A 15 25.39 12.23 -7.84
N LEU A 16 24.31 11.97 -8.58
CA LEU A 16 23.27 12.96 -8.83
C LEU A 16 22.55 13.40 -7.56
N ALA A 17 22.27 12.46 -6.67
CA ALA A 17 21.64 12.75 -5.38
C ALA A 17 22.55 13.64 -4.51
N ALA A 18 23.84 13.32 -4.46
CA ALA A 18 24.82 14.14 -3.74
C ALA A 18 24.89 15.55 -4.31
N GLN A 19 24.95 15.68 -5.64
CA GLN A 19 24.98 16.97 -6.30
C GLN A 19 23.72 17.79 -6.02
N ALA A 20 22.55 17.15 -6.04
CA ALA A 20 21.29 17.81 -5.72
C ALA A 20 21.29 18.35 -4.29
N CYS A 21 21.87 17.60 -3.35
CA CYS A 21 22.00 18.07 -1.96
C CYS A 21 22.88 19.31 -1.84
N LEU A 22 23.97 19.36 -2.60
CA LEU A 22 24.89 20.50 -2.56
C LEU A 22 24.28 21.76 -3.20
N GLU A 23 23.45 21.60 -4.20
CA GLU A 23 22.86 22.68 -4.96
C GLU A 23 21.50 23.15 -4.44
N ALA A 24 20.87 22.40 -3.54
CA ALA A 24 19.55 22.75 -3.05
C ALA A 24 19.58 24.07 -2.27
N PRO A 25 18.51 24.87 -2.38
CA PRO A 25 18.41 26.10 -1.61
C PRO A 25 18.40 25.84 -0.11
N GLU A 26 18.83 26.85 0.65
CA GLU A 26 18.79 26.79 2.11
C GLU A 26 17.38 26.48 2.61
N GLY A 27 17.30 25.60 3.61
CA GLY A 27 16.02 25.22 4.21
C GLY A 27 15.35 24.01 3.58
N TRP A 28 15.85 23.53 2.44
CA TRP A 28 15.31 22.31 1.84
C TRP A 28 15.72 21.08 2.66
N ILE A 29 14.90 20.05 2.59
CA ILE A 29 15.06 18.85 3.41
C ILE A 29 15.53 17.68 2.55
N VAL A 30 16.50 16.92 3.07
CA VAL A 30 16.94 15.65 2.49
C VAL A 30 16.48 14.53 3.40
N ARG A 31 15.89 13.49 2.80
CA ARG A 31 15.47 12.29 3.51
C ARG A 31 16.08 11.07 2.84
N VAL A 32 16.72 10.21 3.62
CA VAL A 32 17.27 8.94 3.15
C VAL A 32 16.56 7.83 3.92
N GLU A 33 15.90 6.93 3.20
CA GLU A 33 15.11 5.87 3.83
C GLU A 33 15.13 4.60 2.96
N PRO A 34 14.91 3.41 3.56
CA PRO A 34 14.82 2.19 2.78
C PRO A 34 13.55 2.19 1.91
N PRO A 35 13.58 1.47 0.77
CA PRO A 35 12.39 1.38 -0.06
C PRO A 35 11.29 0.60 0.65
N THR A 36 10.03 1.05 0.53
CA THR A 36 8.89 0.37 1.11
C THR A 36 8.12 -0.43 0.06
N ARG A 37 7.91 0.16 -1.12
CA ARG A 37 7.21 -0.50 -2.22
C ARG A 37 7.53 0.19 -3.53
N SER A 38 7.33 -0.53 -4.66
CA SER A 38 7.56 0.04 -5.98
C SER A 38 6.32 0.80 -6.49
N GLY A 39 6.53 1.71 -7.46
CA GLY A 39 5.44 2.40 -8.14
C GLY A 39 4.55 1.44 -8.91
N GLU A 40 5.12 0.40 -9.51
CA GLU A 40 4.36 -0.63 -10.22
C GLU A 40 3.42 -1.37 -9.28
N GLN A 41 3.90 -1.74 -8.08
CA GLN A 41 3.06 -2.39 -7.08
C GLN A 41 1.92 -1.48 -6.64
N ASN A 42 2.19 -0.20 -6.48
CA ASN A 42 1.16 0.76 -6.11
C ASN A 42 0.07 0.85 -7.18
N CYS A 43 0.45 0.93 -8.45
CA CYS A 43 -0.48 0.94 -9.58
C CYS A 43 -1.28 -0.37 -9.66
N MET A 44 -0.62 -1.52 -9.47
CA MET A 44 -1.26 -2.82 -9.47
C MET A 44 -2.33 -2.90 -8.37
N LEU A 45 -1.98 -2.47 -7.15
CA LEU A 45 -2.92 -2.47 -6.04
C LEU A 45 -4.16 -1.63 -6.35
N HIS A 46 -3.97 -0.41 -6.85
CA HIS A 46 -5.09 0.46 -7.20
C HIS A 46 -5.97 -0.14 -8.29
N GLY A 47 -5.37 -0.76 -9.30
CA GLY A 47 -6.12 -1.44 -10.36
C GLY A 47 -6.96 -2.59 -9.81
N GLN A 48 -6.38 -3.44 -8.96
CA GLN A 48 -7.09 -4.54 -8.32
C GLN A 48 -8.27 -4.06 -7.49
N LEU A 49 -8.05 -3.06 -6.65
CA LEU A 49 -9.09 -2.54 -5.77
C LEU A 49 -10.23 -1.91 -6.57
N GLY A 50 -9.91 -1.25 -7.68
CA GLY A 50 -10.92 -0.71 -8.59
C GLY A 50 -11.78 -1.82 -9.20
N ASP A 51 -11.15 -2.89 -9.67
CA ASP A 51 -11.87 -4.03 -10.26
C ASP A 51 -12.76 -4.73 -9.24
N ILE A 52 -12.25 -4.96 -8.03
CA ILE A 52 -13.02 -5.57 -6.95
C ILE A 52 -14.23 -4.68 -6.58
N ALA A 53 -13.99 -3.39 -6.43
CA ALA A 53 -15.04 -2.44 -6.04
C ALA A 53 -16.19 -2.40 -7.03
N LYS A 54 -15.92 -2.54 -8.33
CA LYS A 54 -16.93 -2.52 -9.37
C LYS A 54 -17.71 -3.82 -9.47
N GLN A 55 -17.12 -4.95 -9.09
CA GLN A 55 -17.65 -6.26 -9.44
C GLN A 55 -18.12 -7.07 -8.24
N VAL A 56 -17.63 -6.81 -7.03
CA VAL A 56 -17.93 -7.64 -5.87
C VAL A 56 -18.89 -6.92 -4.92
N GLU A 57 -19.95 -7.62 -4.54
CA GLU A 57 -20.84 -7.19 -3.46
C GLU A 57 -20.48 -7.98 -2.20
N TRP A 58 -20.46 -7.31 -1.06
CA TRP A 58 -20.20 -7.92 0.22
C TRP A 58 -21.32 -7.57 1.19
N TYR A 59 -21.99 -8.60 1.69
CA TYR A 59 -23.20 -8.43 2.49
C TYR A 59 -24.24 -7.54 1.83
N GLY A 60 -24.44 -7.74 0.51
CA GLY A 60 -25.46 -7.03 -0.27
C GLY A 60 -25.09 -5.60 -0.63
N GLN A 61 -23.85 -5.17 -0.40
CA GLN A 61 -23.41 -3.81 -0.65
C GLN A 61 -22.17 -3.78 -1.55
N LYS A 62 -22.09 -2.74 -2.35
CA LYS A 62 -20.87 -2.42 -3.09
C LYS A 62 -20.12 -1.34 -2.33
N PHE A 63 -18.82 -1.55 -2.12
CA PHE A 63 -17.97 -0.60 -1.42
C PHE A 63 -17.00 0.09 -2.36
N LYS A 64 -16.57 1.29 -1.96
CA LYS A 64 -15.54 2.04 -2.68
C LYS A 64 -14.18 1.36 -2.54
N PRO A 65 -13.24 1.61 -3.48
CA PRO A 65 -11.91 1.00 -3.41
C PRO A 65 -11.20 1.20 -2.08
N LEU A 66 -11.36 2.34 -1.42
CA LEU A 66 -10.74 2.61 -0.13
C LEU A 66 -11.23 1.64 0.96
N VAL A 67 -12.51 1.30 0.96
CA VAL A 67 -13.07 0.33 1.91
C VAL A 67 -12.50 -1.06 1.62
N TRP A 68 -12.46 -1.45 0.35
CA TRP A 68 -11.89 -2.72 -0.07
C TRP A 68 -10.40 -2.82 0.29
N LYS A 69 -9.68 -1.72 0.17
CA LYS A 69 -8.27 -1.67 0.59
C LYS A 69 -8.11 -2.07 2.05
N ARG A 70 -8.98 -1.56 2.92
CA ARG A 70 -8.95 -1.89 4.36
C ARG A 70 -9.34 -3.33 4.61
N LEU A 71 -10.41 -3.80 3.98
CA LEU A 71 -10.90 -5.17 4.16
C LEU A 71 -9.86 -6.21 3.72
N THR A 72 -9.28 -6.01 2.54
CA THR A 72 -8.29 -6.96 2.01
C THR A 72 -6.98 -6.91 2.80
N THR A 73 -6.54 -5.73 3.20
CA THR A 73 -5.32 -5.58 3.99
C THR A 73 -5.44 -6.32 5.32
N TYR A 74 -6.55 -6.18 6.01
CA TYR A 74 -6.78 -6.88 7.27
C TYR A 74 -6.81 -8.40 7.09
N SER A 75 -7.51 -8.86 6.07
CA SER A 75 -7.61 -10.30 5.83
C SER A 75 -6.24 -10.90 5.49
N TYR A 76 -5.46 -10.19 4.67
CA TYR A 76 -4.10 -10.61 4.35
C TYR A 76 -3.21 -10.66 5.60
N LEU A 77 -3.23 -9.60 6.41
CA LEU A 77 -2.40 -9.54 7.62
C LEU A 77 -2.77 -10.63 8.62
N ARG A 78 -4.06 -10.95 8.77
CA ARG A 78 -4.48 -12.07 9.63
C ARG A 78 -3.96 -13.40 9.12
N GLU A 79 -3.99 -13.61 7.81
CA GLU A 79 -3.53 -14.86 7.21
C GLU A 79 -2.04 -15.08 7.43
N VAL A 80 -1.23 -14.03 7.32
CA VAL A 80 0.22 -14.12 7.55
C VAL A 80 0.61 -13.92 9.01
N ARG A 81 -0.38 -13.86 9.91
CA ARG A 81 -0.20 -13.68 11.35
C ARG A 81 0.51 -12.37 11.73
N GLU A 82 0.29 -11.34 10.94
CA GLU A 82 0.73 -9.97 11.22
C GLU A 82 -0.48 -9.08 11.49
N SER A 83 -1.51 -9.67 12.12
CA SER A 83 -2.79 -9.01 12.35
C SER A 83 -2.66 -7.71 13.11
N PRO A 84 -3.48 -6.72 12.76
CA PRO A 84 -3.60 -5.53 13.58
C PRO A 84 -4.13 -5.86 14.96
N LEU A 85 -3.80 -5.02 15.93
CA LEU A 85 -4.27 -5.18 17.29
C LEU A 85 -5.75 -4.81 17.38
N LEU A 86 -6.54 -5.67 18.03
CA LEU A 86 -7.94 -5.42 18.31
C LEU A 86 -8.05 -5.10 19.80
N ILE A 87 -8.54 -3.91 20.14
CA ILE A 87 -8.62 -3.44 21.52
C ILE A 87 -10.03 -2.93 21.84
N PRO A 88 -10.43 -2.94 23.12
CA PRO A 88 -11.70 -2.34 23.51
C PRO A 88 -11.74 -0.85 23.20
N ALA A 89 -12.88 -0.38 22.70
CA ALA A 89 -13.07 1.03 22.41
C ALA A 89 -13.01 1.86 23.69
N LEU A 90 -12.61 3.13 23.55
CA LEU A 90 -12.47 4.04 24.69
C LEU A 90 -13.82 4.27 25.41
N ASP A 91 -14.92 4.21 24.68
CA ASP A 91 -16.27 4.41 25.21
C ASP A 91 -16.92 3.11 25.70
N HIS A 92 -16.19 2.00 25.67
CA HIS A 92 -16.65 0.66 26.05
C HIS A 92 -17.80 0.10 25.20
N ASN A 93 -18.03 0.66 24.01
CA ASN A 93 -19.13 0.27 23.12
C ASN A 93 -18.68 -0.60 21.93
N GLY A 94 -17.66 -1.42 22.13
CA GLY A 94 -17.19 -2.33 21.09
C GLY A 94 -15.69 -2.48 21.08
N MET A 95 -15.17 -2.87 19.91
CA MET A 95 -13.75 -3.10 19.72
C MET A 95 -13.26 -2.23 18.56
N ASP A 96 -12.10 -1.64 18.73
CA ASP A 96 -11.45 -0.87 17.69
C ASP A 96 -10.20 -1.59 17.20
N VAL A 97 -9.89 -1.37 15.94
CA VAL A 97 -8.75 -1.98 15.27
C VAL A 97 -7.65 -0.95 15.10
N ILE A 98 -6.46 -1.28 15.62
CA ILE A 98 -5.26 -0.47 15.37
C ILE A 98 -4.51 -1.15 14.23
N TYR A 99 -4.29 -0.45 13.14
CA TYR A 99 -3.63 -1.00 11.95
C TYR A 99 -2.69 -0.01 11.31
N GLU A 100 -1.73 -0.57 10.57
CA GLU A 100 -0.81 0.23 9.78
C GLU A 100 -1.42 0.57 8.42
N LYS A 101 -1.01 1.71 7.88
CA LYS A 101 -1.40 2.10 6.53
C LYS A 101 -0.63 1.28 5.49
N THR A 102 -1.26 0.98 4.36
CA THR A 102 -0.58 0.27 3.28
C THR A 102 0.64 1.01 2.75
N SER A 103 0.68 2.35 2.90
CA SER A 103 1.84 3.16 2.53
C SER A 103 3.11 2.80 3.31
N GLN A 104 2.97 2.12 4.46
CA GLN A 104 4.09 1.69 5.29
C GLN A 104 4.50 0.24 5.01
N MET A 105 3.78 -0.45 4.15
CA MET A 105 4.11 -1.84 3.82
C MET A 105 5.42 -1.93 3.04
N SER A 106 6.22 -2.95 3.37
CA SER A 106 7.43 -3.28 2.61
C SER A 106 7.08 -3.82 1.23
N VAL A 107 8.08 -3.93 0.34
CA VAL A 107 7.90 -4.57 -0.97
C VAL A 107 7.38 -6.00 -0.81
N LYS A 108 7.93 -6.76 0.14
CA LYS A 108 7.50 -8.14 0.42
C LYS A 108 6.04 -8.20 0.86
N GLN A 109 5.64 -7.35 1.79
CA GLN A 109 4.25 -7.30 2.27
C GLN A 109 3.30 -6.89 1.15
N MET A 110 3.69 -5.91 0.33
CA MET A 110 2.86 -5.47 -0.79
C MET A 110 2.71 -6.57 -1.85
N THR A 111 3.78 -7.33 -2.13
CA THR A 111 3.72 -8.50 -3.02
C THR A 111 2.70 -9.50 -2.50
N GLY A 112 2.75 -9.82 -1.21
CA GLY A 112 1.81 -10.74 -0.58
C GLY A 112 0.37 -10.25 -0.67
N LEU A 113 0.13 -8.98 -0.41
CA LEU A 113 -1.21 -8.39 -0.50
C LEU A 113 -1.76 -8.46 -1.94
N ILE A 114 -0.93 -8.13 -2.93
CA ILE A 114 -1.34 -8.20 -4.34
C ILE A 114 -1.71 -9.63 -4.72
N GLU A 115 -0.92 -10.61 -4.32
CA GLU A 115 -1.21 -12.02 -4.56
C GLU A 115 -2.50 -12.45 -3.87
N TRP A 116 -2.69 -12.00 -2.64
CA TRP A 116 -3.92 -12.28 -1.88
C TRP A 116 -5.14 -11.70 -2.59
N ASN A 117 -5.03 -10.47 -3.08
CA ASN A 117 -6.13 -9.81 -3.81
C ASN A 117 -6.50 -10.55 -5.08
N PHE A 118 -5.52 -11.03 -5.85
CA PHE A 118 -5.80 -11.83 -7.04
C PHE A 118 -6.53 -13.13 -6.69
N ALA A 119 -6.11 -13.80 -5.64
CA ALA A 119 -6.77 -15.03 -5.20
C ALA A 119 -8.21 -14.75 -4.76
N PHE A 120 -8.41 -13.74 -3.94
CA PHE A 120 -9.74 -13.34 -3.48
C PHE A 120 -10.66 -12.97 -4.65
N GLY A 121 -10.18 -12.12 -5.56
CA GLY A 121 -10.98 -11.71 -6.71
C GLY A 121 -11.30 -12.88 -7.62
N SER A 122 -10.37 -13.79 -7.81
CA SER A 122 -10.59 -15.00 -8.63
C SER A 122 -11.67 -15.89 -8.03
N GLU A 123 -11.71 -16.03 -6.71
CA GLU A 123 -12.78 -16.78 -6.02
C GLU A 123 -14.15 -16.11 -6.19
N HIS A 124 -14.18 -14.81 -6.40
CA HIS A 124 -15.41 -14.04 -6.60
C HIS A 124 -15.67 -13.68 -8.07
N ASN A 125 -15.00 -14.37 -8.98
CA ASN A 125 -15.20 -14.22 -10.44
C ASN A 125 -14.90 -12.82 -10.98
N VAL A 126 -13.96 -12.11 -10.35
CA VAL A 126 -13.55 -10.80 -10.83
C VAL A 126 -12.81 -10.91 -12.15
N GLN A 127 -13.20 -10.07 -13.11
CA GLN A 127 -12.51 -9.95 -14.40
C GLN A 127 -11.51 -8.80 -14.28
N TRP A 128 -10.23 -9.15 -14.31
CA TRP A 128 -9.17 -8.16 -14.10
C TRP A 128 -8.93 -7.34 -15.36
N THR A 129 -8.94 -6.02 -15.22
CA THR A 129 -8.55 -5.12 -16.30
C THR A 129 -7.05 -4.84 -16.27
N TYR A 130 -6.44 -4.96 -15.09
CA TYR A 130 -5.02 -4.74 -14.88
C TYR A 130 -4.35 -6.08 -14.58
N LYS A 131 -3.40 -6.47 -15.42
CA LYS A 131 -2.69 -7.75 -15.30
C LYS A 131 -1.19 -7.54 -15.10
#